data_f38b07143b99fa6ac8f5cf4ec6725501
#
_entry.id   f38b07143b99fa6ac8f5cf4ec6725501
#
_cell.length_a   1.000
_cell.length_b   1.000
_cell.length_c   1.000
_cell.angle_alpha   90.00
_cell.angle_beta   90.00
_cell.angle_gamma   90.00
#
_symmetry.space_group_name_H-M   'P 1'
#
loop_
_entity.id
_entity.type
_entity.pdbx_description
1 polymer ?
#
loop_
_entity_poly.entity_id
_entity_poly.type
_entity_poly.pdbx_seq_one_letter_code
_entity_poly.pdbx_strand_id
1 'polypeptide(L)'
;MVNACLKSFKHDGSSHRLWSFLYFIKEDHEYYYLCANRAKVIEEDGREWRAPEGALYILSKKHFFNVIVMFKKDNEIEYYVNLASPSKKINENEYAFIDYDLDLKRSSNKQVKELDWGEYGSNSKKYSYSKELKFVIESTLKELKEAILKEEPPFNDKENKKLYDNFMDYLKNHEFGKKVRL
;
A
#
# COMPACT_ATOMS: atom_id res chain seq x y z
N MET A 1 -3.09 18.72 -5.37
CA MET A 1 -3.00 17.25 -5.41
C MET A 1 -4.21 16.68 -6.13
N VAL A 2 -4.05 15.60 -6.87
CA VAL A 2 -5.11 14.98 -7.68
C VAL A 2 -5.67 13.78 -6.92
N ASN A 3 -7.02 13.64 -6.90
CA ASN A 3 -7.66 12.47 -6.32
C ASN A 3 -7.28 11.22 -7.11
N ALA A 4 -7.07 10.12 -6.39
CA ALA A 4 -6.70 8.85 -6.99
C ALA A 4 -7.47 7.69 -6.34
N CYS A 5 -7.49 6.55 -7.01
CA CYS A 5 -7.92 5.29 -6.44
C CYS A 5 -6.90 4.18 -6.75
N LEU A 6 -6.92 3.15 -5.91
CA LEU A 6 -6.06 1.98 -6.02
C LEU A 6 -6.92 0.74 -6.03
N LYS A 7 -6.69 -0.15 -7.00
CA LYS A 7 -7.39 -1.42 -7.12
C LYS A 7 -6.42 -2.59 -6.95
N SER A 8 -6.82 -3.60 -6.23
CA SER A 8 -6.15 -4.90 -6.27
C SER A 8 -7.04 -5.95 -6.90
N PHE A 9 -6.39 -6.87 -7.59
CA PHE A 9 -7.02 -8.01 -8.24
C PHE A 9 -6.36 -9.29 -7.74
N LYS A 10 -7.07 -10.41 -7.78
CA LYS A 10 -6.45 -11.73 -7.62
C LYS A 10 -5.80 -12.16 -8.94
N HIS A 11 -5.04 -13.23 -8.90
CA HIS A 11 -4.27 -13.69 -10.07
C HIS A 11 -5.13 -14.06 -11.29
N ASP A 12 -6.38 -14.45 -11.07
CA ASP A 12 -7.37 -14.75 -12.14
C ASP A 12 -8.04 -13.49 -12.71
N GLY A 13 -7.67 -12.30 -12.23
CA GLY A 13 -8.24 -11.02 -12.63
C GLY A 13 -9.53 -10.64 -11.90
N SER A 14 -10.01 -11.46 -10.96
CA SER A 14 -11.14 -11.07 -10.11
C SER A 14 -10.79 -9.86 -9.24
N SER A 15 -11.76 -8.96 -9.04
CA SER A 15 -11.59 -7.80 -8.16
C SER A 15 -11.41 -8.27 -6.71
N HIS A 16 -10.43 -7.74 -6.01
CA HIS A 16 -10.18 -8.07 -4.62
C HIS A 16 -10.52 -6.90 -3.69
N ARG A 17 -9.92 -5.73 -3.92
CA ARG A 17 -10.11 -4.57 -3.04
C ARG A 17 -9.95 -3.25 -3.79
N LEU A 18 -10.71 -2.25 -3.38
CA LEU A 18 -10.62 -0.88 -3.87
C LEU A 18 -10.38 0.08 -2.72
N TRP A 19 -9.35 0.90 -2.84
CA TRP A 19 -9.12 2.07 -1.96
C TRP A 19 -9.46 3.34 -2.71
N SER A 20 -10.25 4.20 -2.10
CA SER A 20 -10.63 5.52 -2.63
C SER A 20 -10.36 6.63 -1.62
N PHE A 21 -10.51 7.88 -2.06
CA PHE A 21 -10.07 9.07 -1.33
C PHE A 21 -8.56 9.08 -1.07
N LEU A 22 -7.81 8.56 -2.03
CA LEU A 22 -6.37 8.73 -2.09
C LEU A 22 -6.03 10.01 -2.85
N TYR A 23 -4.83 10.52 -2.61
CA TYR A 23 -4.26 11.67 -3.31
C TYR A 23 -2.90 11.29 -3.88
N PHE A 24 -2.70 11.51 -5.16
CA PHE A 24 -1.39 11.38 -5.78
C PHE A 24 -0.46 12.47 -5.26
N ILE A 25 0.72 12.09 -4.76
CA ILE A 25 1.70 12.98 -4.17
C ILE A 25 2.86 13.24 -5.14
N LYS A 26 3.49 12.18 -5.59
CA LYS A 26 4.62 12.19 -6.51
C LYS A 26 4.85 10.81 -7.10
N GLU A 27 5.74 10.74 -8.06
CA GLU A 27 6.36 9.51 -8.52
C GLU A 27 7.86 9.73 -8.77
N ASP A 28 8.62 8.64 -8.75
CA ASP A 28 9.98 8.55 -9.22
C ASP A 28 10.16 7.34 -10.16
N HIS A 29 11.38 6.91 -10.43
CA HIS A 29 11.65 5.79 -11.33
C HIS A 29 11.28 4.42 -10.74
N GLU A 30 11.12 4.33 -9.40
CA GLU A 30 10.82 3.09 -8.67
C GLU A 30 9.37 3.01 -8.19
N TYR A 31 8.78 4.15 -7.76
CA TYR A 31 7.54 4.15 -7.02
C TYR A 31 6.54 5.21 -7.45
N TYR A 32 5.24 4.91 -7.26
CA TYR A 32 4.18 5.91 -7.12
C TYR A 32 3.91 6.11 -5.62
N TYR A 33 3.67 7.35 -5.21
CA TYR A 33 3.35 7.70 -3.82
C TYR A 33 1.96 8.32 -3.76
N LEU A 34 1.06 7.68 -3.00
CA LEU A 34 -0.29 8.16 -2.75
C LEU A 34 -0.48 8.32 -1.24
N CYS A 35 -1.24 9.34 -0.81
CA CYS A 35 -1.61 9.51 0.60
C CYS A 35 -3.12 9.48 0.78
N ALA A 36 -3.54 9.09 1.96
CA ALA A 36 -4.92 9.24 2.40
C ALA A 36 -4.99 9.69 3.86
N ASN A 37 -5.94 10.56 4.15
CA ASN A 37 -6.42 10.76 5.50
C ASN A 37 -7.68 9.91 5.69
N ARG A 38 -7.52 8.63 6.11
CA ARG A 38 -8.60 7.65 6.27
C ARG A 38 -9.26 7.25 4.94
N ALA A 39 -8.58 6.47 4.14
CA ALA A 39 -9.10 5.91 2.90
C ALA A 39 -10.42 5.15 3.12
N LYS A 40 -11.34 5.25 2.15
CA LYS A 40 -12.48 4.35 2.07
C LYS A 40 -12.03 3.09 1.33
N VAL A 41 -12.35 1.94 1.90
CA VAL A 41 -12.02 0.62 1.36
C VAL A 41 -13.31 -0.12 1.03
N ILE A 42 -13.33 -0.76 -0.14
CA ILE A 42 -14.41 -1.63 -0.59
C ILE A 42 -13.79 -3.01 -0.84
N GLU A 43 -14.32 -4.01 -0.14
CA GLU A 43 -13.89 -5.41 -0.25
C GLU A 43 -14.58 -6.10 -1.44
N GLU A 44 -14.09 -7.27 -1.83
CA GLU A 44 -14.67 -8.11 -2.89
C GLU A 44 -16.17 -8.40 -2.71
N ASP A 45 -16.61 -8.61 -1.46
CA ASP A 45 -18.01 -8.87 -1.12
C ASP A 45 -18.89 -7.62 -1.02
N GLY A 46 -18.35 -6.46 -1.38
CA GLY A 46 -19.05 -5.16 -1.37
C GLY A 46 -19.09 -4.48 0.01
N ARG A 47 -18.52 -5.08 1.07
CA ARG A 47 -18.41 -4.40 2.37
C ARG A 47 -17.55 -3.14 2.24
N GLU A 48 -18.02 -2.07 2.85
CA GLU A 48 -17.33 -0.78 2.87
C GLU A 48 -16.88 -0.43 4.28
N TRP A 49 -15.68 0.09 4.41
CA TRP A 49 -15.18 0.62 5.67
C TRP A 49 -14.19 1.77 5.43
N ARG A 50 -13.88 2.52 6.49
CA ARG A 50 -12.85 3.57 6.44
C ARG A 50 -11.66 3.14 7.26
N ALA A 51 -10.48 3.31 6.70
CA ALA A 51 -9.24 3.10 7.44
C ALA A 51 -9.25 3.98 8.72
N PRO A 52 -8.90 3.41 9.88
CA PRO A 52 -8.91 4.18 11.14
C PRO A 52 -7.83 5.25 11.18
N GLU A 53 -6.75 5.05 10.43
CA GLU A 53 -5.59 5.96 10.39
C GLU A 53 -5.37 6.55 9.00
N GLY A 54 -4.54 7.61 8.97
CA GLY A 54 -3.95 8.08 7.73
C GLY A 54 -2.81 7.20 7.26
N ALA A 55 -2.57 7.17 5.96
CA ALA A 55 -1.55 6.31 5.38
C ALA A 55 -0.87 6.90 4.15
N LEU A 56 0.38 6.47 3.95
CA LEU A 56 1.14 6.64 2.71
C LEU A 56 1.19 5.27 2.01
N TYR A 57 0.77 5.24 0.76
CA TYR A 57 0.83 4.07 -0.13
C TYR A 57 2.02 4.25 -1.07
N ILE A 58 2.98 3.32 -1.03
CA ILE A 58 4.17 3.31 -1.87
C ILE A 58 4.03 2.10 -2.80
N LEU A 59 3.75 2.37 -4.07
CA LEU A 59 3.43 1.36 -5.05
C LEU A 59 4.65 1.13 -5.95
N SER A 60 5.23 -0.06 -5.89
CA SER A 60 6.38 -0.40 -6.71
C SER A 60 6.02 -0.51 -8.19
N LYS A 61 6.81 0.12 -9.05
CA LYS A 61 6.68 0.03 -10.51
C LYS A 61 7.38 -1.20 -11.10
N LYS A 62 8.31 -1.80 -10.35
CA LYS A 62 9.24 -2.83 -10.85
C LYS A 62 9.28 -4.09 -9.99
N HIS A 63 9.17 -3.93 -8.68
CA HIS A 63 9.35 -5.03 -7.73
C HIS A 63 8.02 -5.62 -7.29
N PHE A 64 8.04 -6.85 -6.82
CA PHE A 64 6.86 -7.62 -6.48
C PHE A 64 6.31 -7.32 -5.08
N PHE A 65 6.17 -6.04 -4.75
CA PHE A 65 5.56 -5.60 -3.50
C PHE A 65 4.95 -4.20 -3.58
N ASN A 66 4.07 -3.91 -2.64
CA ASN A 66 3.56 -2.58 -2.33
C ASN A 66 3.52 -2.37 -0.83
N VAL A 67 3.66 -1.13 -0.39
CA VAL A 67 3.74 -0.77 1.02
C VAL A 67 2.61 0.18 1.41
N ILE A 68 1.96 -0.09 2.53
CA ILE A 68 1.05 0.83 3.22
C ILE A 68 1.72 1.22 4.53
N VAL A 69 2.17 2.47 4.63
CA VAL A 69 2.73 3.05 5.85
C VAL A 69 1.59 3.67 6.64
N MET A 70 1.25 3.13 7.79
CA MET A 70 0.15 3.56 8.64
C MET A 70 0.67 4.46 9.76
N PHE A 71 0.12 5.67 9.86
CA PHE A 71 0.49 6.65 10.87
C PHE A 71 -0.51 6.58 12.02
N LYS A 72 -0.11 5.88 13.07
CA LYS A 72 -0.90 5.68 14.28
C LYS A 72 -0.89 6.91 15.17
N LYS A 73 -1.67 6.86 16.27
CA LYS A 73 -1.58 7.85 17.36
C LYS A 73 -0.18 7.80 17.97
N ASP A 74 0.18 8.86 18.69
CA ASP A 74 1.45 8.98 19.42
C ASP A 74 2.71 8.90 18.53
N ASN A 75 2.56 9.26 17.23
CA ASN A 75 3.61 9.18 16.21
C ASN A 75 4.15 7.78 15.93
N GLU A 76 3.44 6.75 16.31
CA GLU A 76 3.78 5.37 15.94
C GLU A 76 3.59 5.13 14.44
N ILE A 77 4.49 4.34 13.86
CA ILE A 77 4.47 3.97 12.43
C ILE A 77 4.47 2.45 12.32
N GLU A 78 3.50 1.94 11.58
CA GLU A 78 3.43 0.53 11.18
C GLU A 78 3.50 0.42 9.67
N TYR A 79 4.04 -0.69 9.18
CA TYR A 79 4.07 -1.02 7.76
C TYR A 79 3.25 -2.28 7.51
N TYR A 80 2.44 -2.23 6.48
CA TYR A 80 1.81 -3.40 5.88
C TYR A 80 2.34 -3.53 4.45
N VAL A 81 2.92 -4.66 4.12
CA VAL A 81 3.58 -4.89 2.84
C VAL A 81 2.90 -6.06 2.15
N ASN A 82 2.22 -5.79 1.05
CA ASN A 82 1.64 -6.83 0.21
C ASN A 82 2.70 -7.36 -0.76
N LEU A 83 2.88 -8.68 -0.83
CA LEU A 83 3.55 -9.31 -1.96
C LEU A 83 2.59 -9.25 -3.16
N ALA A 84 2.96 -8.47 -4.15
CA ALA A 84 2.06 -8.07 -5.22
C ALA A 84 2.83 -7.92 -6.55
N SER A 85 2.12 -7.95 -7.67
CA SER A 85 2.75 -7.58 -8.94
C SER A 85 3.23 -6.12 -8.92
N PRO A 86 4.20 -5.76 -9.77
CA PRO A 86 4.48 -4.37 -10.04
C PRO A 86 3.19 -3.60 -10.35
N SER A 87 3.03 -2.44 -9.73
CA SER A 87 1.86 -1.60 -9.88
C SER A 87 1.86 -0.87 -11.22
N LYS A 88 0.68 -0.74 -11.80
CA LYS A 88 0.48 -0.01 -13.06
C LYS A 88 -0.45 1.16 -12.87
N LYS A 89 -0.14 2.27 -13.51
CA LYS A 89 -1.07 3.38 -13.69
C LYS A 89 -1.98 3.04 -14.86
N ILE A 90 -3.28 2.85 -14.60
CA ILE A 90 -4.28 2.43 -15.58
C ILE A 90 -4.79 3.63 -16.37
N ASN A 91 -5.01 4.74 -15.66
CA ASN A 91 -5.35 6.05 -16.24
C ASN A 91 -4.81 7.16 -15.34
N GLU A 92 -5.21 8.40 -15.56
CA GLU A 92 -4.67 9.57 -14.83
C GLU A 92 -4.80 9.44 -13.30
N ASN A 93 -5.85 8.79 -12.83
CA ASN A 93 -6.23 8.76 -11.40
C ASN A 93 -6.37 7.34 -10.82
N GLU A 94 -6.06 6.32 -11.60
CA GLU A 94 -6.28 4.93 -11.21
C GLU A 94 -4.99 4.12 -11.28
N TYR A 95 -4.69 3.42 -10.19
CA TYR A 95 -3.55 2.52 -10.04
C TYR A 95 -4.06 1.12 -9.73
N ALA A 96 -3.32 0.10 -10.18
CA ALA A 96 -3.72 -1.28 -9.96
C ALA A 96 -2.52 -2.22 -9.80
N PHE A 97 -2.74 -3.30 -9.06
CA PHE A 97 -1.79 -4.42 -8.91
C PHE A 97 -2.53 -5.75 -8.71
N ILE A 98 -1.81 -6.86 -8.88
CA ILE A 98 -2.28 -8.20 -8.51
C ILE A 98 -1.73 -8.52 -7.13
N ASP A 99 -2.62 -8.88 -6.20
CA ASP A 99 -2.32 -9.33 -4.86
C ASP A 99 -1.98 -10.83 -4.89
N TYR A 100 -0.87 -11.22 -4.28
CA TYR A 100 -0.43 -12.62 -4.20
C TYR A 100 -0.56 -13.21 -2.79
N ASP A 101 -1.47 -12.64 -1.99
CA ASP A 101 -1.94 -13.14 -0.70
C ASP A 101 -0.93 -13.10 0.45
N LEU A 102 0.37 -13.18 0.17
CA LEU A 102 1.40 -13.22 1.19
C LEU A 102 1.79 -11.81 1.62
N ASP A 103 1.84 -11.58 2.92
CA ASP A 103 2.04 -10.25 3.47
C ASP A 103 3.13 -10.21 4.54
N LEU A 104 3.70 -9.00 4.75
CA LEU A 104 4.55 -8.68 5.90
C LEU A 104 3.93 -7.54 6.69
N LYS A 105 3.98 -7.64 8.00
CA LYS A 105 3.65 -6.53 8.90
C LYS A 105 4.85 -6.19 9.78
N ARG A 106 5.26 -4.90 9.76
CA ARG A 106 6.17 -4.34 10.77
C ARG A 106 5.35 -3.50 11.75
N SER A 107 5.31 -3.91 12.98
CA SER A 107 4.66 -3.18 14.08
C SER A 107 5.49 -1.98 14.54
N SER A 108 4.91 -1.08 15.32
CA SER A 108 5.59 0.11 15.88
C SER A 108 6.83 -0.24 16.74
N ASN A 109 6.83 -1.39 17.40
CA ASN A 109 7.97 -1.93 18.14
C ASN A 109 9.04 -2.60 17.25
N LYS A 110 8.98 -2.37 15.93
CA LYS A 110 9.91 -2.90 14.91
C LYS A 110 9.88 -4.42 14.70
N GLN A 111 8.95 -5.15 15.31
CA GLN A 111 8.77 -6.58 15.02
C GLN A 111 8.19 -6.79 13.63
N VAL A 112 8.78 -7.70 12.87
CA VAL A 112 8.33 -8.09 11.52
C VAL A 112 7.70 -9.47 11.59
N LYS A 113 6.46 -9.58 11.07
CA LYS A 113 5.71 -10.83 10.99
C LYS A 113 5.32 -11.11 9.55
N GLU A 114 5.41 -12.36 9.16
CA GLU A 114 4.82 -12.90 7.93
C GLU A 114 3.36 -13.26 8.21
N LEU A 115 2.49 -12.93 7.27
CA LEU A 115 1.05 -13.15 7.38
C LEU A 115 0.55 -13.94 6.17
N ASP A 116 -0.58 -14.60 6.36
CA ASP A 116 -1.44 -15.17 5.32
C ASP A 116 -0.83 -16.32 4.49
N TRP A 117 0.16 -17.04 5.04
CA TRP A 117 0.73 -18.26 4.44
C TRP A 117 -0.33 -19.32 4.07
N GLY A 118 -1.41 -19.44 4.86
CA GLY A 118 -2.52 -20.34 4.59
C GLY A 118 -3.30 -19.94 3.35
N GLU A 119 -3.59 -18.63 3.21
CA GLU A 119 -4.25 -18.07 2.04
C GLU A 119 -3.38 -18.21 0.79
N TYR A 120 -2.10 -17.82 0.87
CA TYR A 120 -1.12 -18.03 -0.20
C TYR A 120 -1.05 -19.49 -0.64
N GLY A 121 -0.95 -20.43 0.31
CA GLY A 121 -0.89 -21.86 0.03
C GLY A 121 -2.15 -22.38 -0.70
N SER A 122 -3.33 -21.87 -0.35
CA SER A 122 -4.60 -22.23 -0.98
C SER A 122 -4.75 -21.57 -2.36
N ASN A 123 -4.54 -20.27 -2.45
CA ASN A 123 -4.73 -19.50 -3.67
C ASN A 123 -3.66 -19.81 -4.73
N SER A 124 -2.43 -20.10 -4.33
CA SER A 124 -1.37 -20.51 -5.25
C SER A 124 -1.70 -21.82 -6.00
N LYS A 125 -2.48 -22.71 -5.38
CA LYS A 125 -3.01 -23.91 -6.02
C LYS A 125 -4.24 -23.60 -6.87
N LYS A 126 -5.22 -22.88 -6.29
CA LYS A 126 -6.47 -22.49 -6.93
C LYS A 126 -6.24 -21.74 -8.23
N TYR A 127 -5.33 -20.78 -8.24
CA TYR A 127 -5.00 -19.94 -9.39
C TYR A 127 -3.79 -20.45 -10.20
N SER A 128 -3.27 -21.62 -9.87
CA SER A 128 -2.17 -22.28 -10.59
C SER A 128 -0.92 -21.38 -10.74
N TYR A 129 -0.45 -20.77 -9.65
CA TYR A 129 0.78 -19.97 -9.68
C TYR A 129 1.95 -20.81 -10.21
N SER A 130 2.67 -20.29 -11.21
CA SER A 130 3.83 -20.96 -11.76
C SER A 130 4.95 -21.12 -10.72
N LYS A 131 5.87 -22.02 -10.96
CA LYS A 131 7.04 -22.21 -10.09
C LYS A 131 7.89 -20.94 -10.02
N GLU A 132 8.03 -20.26 -11.13
CA GLU A 132 8.78 -19.02 -11.29
C GLU A 132 8.12 -17.89 -10.47
N LEU A 133 6.78 -17.77 -10.56
CA LEU A 133 6.05 -16.77 -9.77
C LEU A 133 6.20 -17.02 -8.27
N LYS A 134 6.03 -18.26 -7.82
CA LYS A 134 6.24 -18.63 -6.40
C LYS A 134 7.66 -18.30 -5.94
N PHE A 135 8.66 -18.64 -6.75
CA PHE A 135 10.04 -18.32 -6.44
C PHE A 135 10.27 -16.80 -6.29
N VAL A 136 9.72 -15.99 -7.20
CA VAL A 136 9.82 -14.52 -7.12
C VAL A 136 9.15 -13.99 -5.85
N ILE A 137 7.91 -14.42 -5.55
CA ILE A 137 7.17 -13.98 -4.35
C ILE A 137 7.94 -14.32 -3.07
N GLU A 138 8.38 -15.59 -2.92
CA GLU A 138 9.05 -16.06 -1.72
C GLU A 138 10.47 -15.49 -1.56
N SER A 139 11.18 -15.23 -2.67
CA SER A 139 12.47 -14.54 -2.66
C SER A 139 12.30 -13.07 -2.24
N THR A 140 11.31 -12.37 -2.84
CA THR A 140 10.99 -10.98 -2.49
C THR A 140 10.62 -10.86 -1.01
N LEU A 141 9.85 -11.81 -0.45
CA LEU A 141 9.52 -11.81 0.98
C LEU A 141 10.77 -11.81 1.86
N LYS A 142 11.77 -12.62 1.54
CA LYS A 142 13.04 -12.69 2.30
C LYS A 142 13.82 -11.39 2.21
N GLU A 143 13.97 -10.85 1.01
CA GLU A 143 14.66 -9.57 0.77
C GLU A 143 13.98 -8.41 1.52
N LEU A 144 12.65 -8.36 1.49
CA LEU A 144 11.87 -7.34 2.18
C LEU A 144 12.05 -7.39 3.70
N LYS A 145 12.11 -8.58 4.30
CA LYS A 145 12.37 -8.70 5.74
C LYS A 145 13.70 -8.07 6.13
N GLU A 146 14.75 -8.28 5.34
CA GLU A 146 16.06 -7.68 5.58
C GLU A 146 16.01 -6.15 5.37
N ALA A 147 15.40 -5.68 4.28
CA ALA A 147 15.28 -4.26 3.97
C ALA A 147 14.48 -3.50 5.05
N ILE A 148 13.39 -4.10 5.56
CA ILE A 148 12.58 -3.53 6.65
C ILE A 148 13.40 -3.40 7.94
N LEU A 149 14.17 -4.42 8.28
CA LEU A 149 15.01 -4.43 9.51
C LEU A 149 16.14 -3.41 9.43
N LYS A 150 16.67 -3.17 8.24
CA LYS A 150 17.73 -2.18 7.98
C LYS A 150 17.19 -0.77 7.70
N GLU A 151 15.88 -0.59 7.69
CA GLU A 151 15.21 0.67 7.31
C GLU A 151 15.66 1.22 5.94
N GLU A 152 16.02 0.31 5.02
CA GLU A 152 16.36 0.65 3.64
C GLU A 152 15.13 1.20 2.87
N PRO A 153 15.29 2.09 1.89
CA PRO A 153 14.15 2.56 1.10
C PRO A 153 13.33 1.40 0.52
N PRO A 154 11.98 1.46 0.59
CA PRO A 154 11.14 2.58 1.02
C PRO A 154 10.76 2.58 2.53
N PHE A 155 11.47 1.86 3.40
CA PHE A 155 11.11 1.63 4.81
C PHE A 155 11.71 2.66 5.79
N ASN A 156 12.04 3.87 5.32
CA ASN A 156 12.57 4.93 6.16
C ASN A 156 11.45 5.71 6.85
N ASP A 157 11.30 5.53 8.16
CA ASP A 157 10.25 6.16 8.97
C ASP A 157 10.25 7.69 8.87
N LYS A 158 11.42 8.32 8.93
CA LYS A 158 11.56 9.78 8.92
C LYS A 158 11.14 10.39 7.58
N GLU A 159 11.55 9.78 6.48
CA GLU A 159 11.21 10.26 5.14
C GLU A 159 9.73 10.06 4.84
N ASN A 160 9.18 8.89 5.20
CA ASN A 160 7.77 8.58 5.02
C ASN A 160 6.88 9.49 5.86
N LYS A 161 7.27 9.75 7.12
CA LYS A 161 6.58 10.71 7.99
C LYS A 161 6.57 12.12 7.40
N LYS A 162 7.70 12.59 6.89
CA LYS A 162 7.80 13.91 6.24
C LYS A 162 6.87 14.04 5.04
N LEU A 163 6.78 13.01 4.20
CA LEU A 163 5.86 13.00 3.05
C LEU A 163 4.40 13.10 3.51
N TYR A 164 4.05 12.32 4.53
CA TYR A 164 2.69 12.32 5.07
C TYR A 164 2.34 13.64 5.77
N ASP A 165 3.25 14.22 6.56
CA ASP A 165 3.03 15.51 7.23
C ASP A 165 2.80 16.64 6.22
N ASN A 166 3.59 16.70 5.14
CA ASN A 166 3.38 17.65 4.05
C ASN A 166 1.99 17.49 3.39
N PHE A 167 1.52 16.26 3.24
CA PHE A 167 0.17 15.99 2.74
C PHE A 167 -0.90 16.49 3.72
N MET A 168 -0.75 16.26 5.01
CA MET A 168 -1.69 16.71 6.02
C MET A 168 -1.76 18.24 6.12
N ASP A 169 -0.63 18.93 5.99
CA ASP A 169 -0.58 20.39 5.94
C ASP A 169 -1.23 20.94 4.67
N TYR A 170 -1.04 20.28 3.53
CA TYR A 170 -1.78 20.62 2.32
C TYR A 170 -3.29 20.52 2.53
N LEU A 171 -3.81 19.45 3.12
CA LEU A 171 -5.24 19.28 3.38
C LEU A 171 -5.79 20.38 4.29
N LYS A 172 -5.12 20.69 5.41
CA LYS A 172 -5.51 21.77 6.33
C LYS A 172 -5.65 23.10 5.59
N ASN A 173 -4.65 23.48 4.82
CA ASN A 173 -4.64 24.75 4.11
C ASN A 173 -5.72 24.86 3.04
N HIS A 174 -6.15 23.75 2.42
CA HIS A 174 -7.19 23.73 1.39
C HIS A 174 -8.61 23.58 1.94
N GLU A 175 -8.78 22.98 3.13
CA GLU A 175 -10.08 22.95 3.82
C GLU A 175 -10.45 24.31 4.42
N PHE A 176 -9.48 25.05 4.96
CA PHE A 176 -9.70 26.42 5.45
C PHE A 176 -10.09 27.39 4.33
N GLY A 177 -9.55 27.24 3.13
CA GLY A 177 -9.88 28.06 1.98
C GLY A 177 -11.32 27.88 1.45
N LYS A 178 -11.99 26.75 1.73
CA LYS A 178 -13.40 26.51 1.39
C LYS A 178 -14.38 27.12 2.40
N LYS A 179 -13.98 27.27 3.66
CA LYS A 179 -14.83 27.87 4.72
C LYS A 179 -14.88 29.40 4.70
N VAL A 180 -13.98 30.05 3.97
CA VAL A 180 -13.89 31.54 3.88
C VAL A 180 -14.64 32.08 2.65
N ARG A 181 -15.24 31.23 1.81
CA ARG A 181 -15.97 31.62 0.59
C ARG A 181 -17.50 31.37 0.65
N LEU A 182 -18.05 31.42 1.87
CA LEU A 182 -19.52 31.43 2.09
C LEU A 182 -19.96 32.75 2.72
#